data_010d4a615a087cb751085b255aa40296
#
_entry.id   010d4a615a087cb751085b255aa40296
#
_cell.length_a   1.000
_cell.length_b   1.000
_cell.length_c   1.000
_cell.angle_alpha   90.00
_cell.angle_beta   90.00
_cell.angle_gamma   90.00
#
_symmetry.space_group_name_H-M   'P 1'
#
loop_
_entity.id
_entity.type
_entity.pdbx_description
1 polymer ?
#
loop_
_entity_poly.entity_id
_entity_poly.type
_entity_poly.pdbx_seq_one_letter_code
_entity_poly.pdbx_strand_id
1 'polypeptide(L)'
;MSEKIKLIGIGDDGFEGLSKKVQSIILDAEIIIGGLRHLSMLPEVVAKKISWSKDLKQDIKKINEYKSKKICILASGDPLFYGIGRLLLEHYSISEVEVIPSPSSLSLCCARIGYNIKDIEVVSLHGREFDDIIKYIQPNNRIFVLSHDKSTPSRIIELLNTLRFEDSNLYIFENIGGENETITKKRVNEPVNEKFSDLNSILIECISNKDSIYYPNFTGIADKEFENDGQITKSEIRAITISQLEPMEKSILWDIGGGSGSISIEWSKIHKNTTISIVEKNKKRIQFI
;
A
#
# COMPACT_ATOMS: atom_id res chain seq x y z
N MET A 1 10.61 33.53 -13.69
CA MET A 1 9.94 32.47 -12.92
C MET A 1 10.91 31.30 -12.84
N SER A 2 11.16 30.74 -11.66
CA SER A 2 11.94 29.50 -11.56
C SER A 2 11.23 28.39 -12.31
N GLU A 3 11.98 27.55 -13.00
CA GLU A 3 11.42 26.40 -13.71
C GLU A 3 10.88 25.40 -12.68
N LYS A 4 9.71 24.79 -12.99
CA LYS A 4 9.11 23.79 -12.08
C LYS A 4 9.95 22.51 -12.02
N ILE A 5 10.05 21.91 -10.84
CA ILE A 5 10.58 20.57 -10.67
C ILE A 5 9.70 19.60 -11.47
N LYS A 6 10.29 18.79 -12.35
CA LYS A 6 9.60 17.77 -13.12
C LYS A 6 9.63 16.45 -12.35
N LEU A 7 8.50 16.02 -11.81
CA LEU A 7 8.36 14.72 -11.16
C LEU A 7 7.79 13.74 -12.18
N ILE A 8 8.65 12.86 -12.68
CA ILE A 8 8.38 11.98 -13.83
C ILE A 8 8.23 10.55 -13.37
N GLY A 9 7.09 9.95 -13.71
CA GLY A 9 6.89 8.51 -13.58
C GLY A 9 7.61 7.76 -14.68
N ILE A 10 8.31 6.68 -14.31
CA ILE A 10 8.99 5.77 -15.24
C ILE A 10 8.59 4.32 -14.93
N GLY A 11 8.17 3.59 -15.96
CA GLY A 11 7.86 2.17 -15.87
C GLY A 11 9.10 1.29 -15.86
N ASP A 12 8.90 -0.02 -15.84
CA ASP A 12 9.99 -0.99 -15.97
C ASP A 12 10.49 -1.12 -17.43
N ASP A 13 9.74 -0.57 -18.38
CA ASP A 13 10.12 -0.32 -19.79
C ASP A 13 11.15 0.82 -19.93
N GLY A 14 11.47 1.50 -18.83
CA GLY A 14 12.54 2.48 -18.72
C GLY A 14 12.36 3.72 -19.59
N PHE A 15 13.50 4.31 -19.99
CA PHE A 15 13.51 5.54 -20.78
C PHE A 15 12.80 5.39 -22.14
N GLU A 16 12.91 4.23 -22.78
CA GLU A 16 12.32 3.98 -24.10
C GLU A 16 10.78 3.90 -24.05
N GLY A 17 10.20 3.51 -22.93
CA GLY A 17 8.75 3.51 -22.70
C GLY A 17 8.13 4.89 -22.54
N LEU A 18 8.95 5.93 -22.35
CA LEU A 18 8.49 7.30 -22.18
C LEU A 18 8.15 7.95 -23.53
N SER A 19 7.16 8.85 -23.53
CA SER A 19 6.87 9.66 -24.72
C SER A 19 8.07 10.55 -25.10
N LYS A 20 8.22 10.85 -26.40
CA LYS A 20 9.29 11.72 -26.90
C LYS A 20 9.38 13.06 -26.18
N LYS A 21 8.24 13.63 -25.77
CA LYS A 21 8.18 14.86 -24.98
C LYS A 21 8.84 14.68 -23.62
N VAL A 22 8.56 13.56 -22.93
CA VAL A 22 9.12 13.28 -21.61
C VAL A 22 10.60 12.92 -21.70
N GLN A 23 11.00 12.15 -22.70
CA GLN A 23 12.40 11.89 -23.00
C GLN A 23 13.20 13.21 -23.17
N SER A 24 12.68 14.16 -23.96
CA SER A 24 13.33 15.46 -24.15
C SER A 24 13.46 16.25 -22.84
N ILE A 25 12.47 16.20 -21.94
CA ILE A 25 12.55 16.86 -20.62
C ILE A 25 13.69 16.25 -19.79
N ILE A 26 13.85 14.94 -19.81
CA ILE A 26 14.92 14.26 -19.06
C ILE A 26 16.30 14.60 -19.65
N LEU A 27 16.43 14.62 -20.98
CA LEU A 27 17.68 14.94 -21.65
C LEU A 27 18.12 16.40 -21.47
N ASP A 28 17.15 17.33 -21.31
CA ASP A 28 17.40 18.77 -21.08
C ASP A 28 17.63 19.10 -19.59
N ALA A 29 17.48 18.13 -18.69
CA ALA A 29 17.70 18.34 -17.26
C ALA A 29 19.19 18.57 -16.94
N GLU A 30 19.45 19.40 -15.93
CA GLU A 30 20.80 19.59 -15.36
C GLU A 30 21.02 18.71 -14.14
N ILE A 31 19.93 18.41 -13.41
CA ILE A 31 19.93 17.53 -12.23
C ILE A 31 18.85 16.47 -12.40
N ILE A 32 19.21 15.20 -12.23
CA ILE A 32 18.27 14.08 -12.22
C ILE A 32 18.41 13.37 -10.89
N ILE A 33 17.29 13.26 -10.17
CA ILE A 33 17.23 12.61 -8.85
C ILE A 33 16.33 11.38 -8.95
N GLY A 34 16.72 10.25 -8.35
CA GLY A 34 15.90 9.04 -8.39
C GLY A 34 16.51 7.89 -7.62
N GLY A 35 15.78 6.78 -7.53
CA GLY A 35 16.36 5.51 -7.05
C GLY A 35 17.42 4.98 -8.03
N LEU A 36 18.37 4.20 -7.53
CA LEU A 36 19.44 3.62 -8.36
C LEU A 36 18.90 2.91 -9.61
N ARG A 37 17.81 2.12 -9.44
CA ARG A 37 17.15 1.43 -10.56
C ARG A 37 16.67 2.42 -11.64
N HIS A 38 16.02 3.51 -11.27
CA HIS A 38 15.53 4.50 -12.22
C HIS A 38 16.67 5.21 -12.95
N LEU A 39 17.74 5.54 -12.22
CA LEU A 39 18.92 6.19 -12.79
C LEU A 39 19.69 5.29 -13.76
N SER A 40 19.66 3.97 -13.56
CA SER A 40 20.29 3.00 -14.45
C SER A 40 19.49 2.74 -15.74
N MET A 41 18.19 3.07 -15.77
CA MET A 41 17.33 2.98 -16.96
C MET A 41 17.56 4.12 -17.97
N LEU A 42 18.31 5.16 -17.58
CA LEU A 42 18.57 6.29 -18.44
C LEU A 42 19.74 6.05 -19.37
N PRO A 43 19.68 6.56 -20.61
CA PRO A 43 20.85 6.58 -21.50
C PRO A 43 21.97 7.45 -20.90
N GLU A 44 23.05 7.58 -21.63
CA GLU A 44 24.10 8.53 -21.28
C GLU A 44 23.53 9.97 -21.32
N VAL A 45 23.60 10.69 -20.20
CA VAL A 45 23.09 12.06 -20.05
C VAL A 45 24.16 12.97 -19.43
N VAL A 46 24.16 14.23 -19.80
CA VAL A 46 25.07 15.24 -19.24
C VAL A 46 24.68 15.66 -17.82
N ALA A 47 23.41 15.46 -17.47
CA ALA A 47 22.85 15.82 -16.16
C ALA A 47 23.60 15.16 -14.99
N LYS A 48 23.77 15.87 -13.89
CA LYS A 48 24.23 15.29 -12.63
C LYS A 48 23.18 14.35 -12.07
N LYS A 49 23.50 13.05 -12.00
CA LYS A 49 22.63 12.01 -11.39
C LYS A 49 22.84 11.98 -9.87
N ILE A 50 21.76 12.03 -9.11
CA ILE A 50 21.74 11.96 -7.62
C ILE A 50 20.81 10.85 -7.19
N SER A 51 21.33 9.87 -6.47
CA SER A 51 20.52 8.79 -5.90
C SER A 51 19.96 9.19 -4.54
N TRP A 52 18.71 8.78 -4.26
CA TRP A 52 18.13 8.87 -2.93
C TRP A 52 18.97 8.14 -1.90
N SER A 53 19.12 8.74 -0.73
CA SER A 53 19.67 8.09 0.46
C SER A 53 18.57 7.36 1.25
N LYS A 54 18.92 6.82 2.42
CA LYS A 54 17.94 6.23 3.34
C LYS A 54 17.03 7.29 3.99
N ASP A 55 17.47 8.55 4.06
CA ASP A 55 16.68 9.65 4.62
C ASP A 55 16.09 10.53 3.50
N LEU A 56 14.99 10.05 2.92
CA LEU A 56 14.27 10.76 1.87
C LEU A 56 13.82 12.17 2.27
N LYS A 57 13.46 12.38 3.56
CA LYS A 57 13.02 13.71 4.02
C LYS A 57 14.16 14.73 3.97
N GLN A 58 15.36 14.30 4.35
CA GLN A 58 16.55 15.14 4.27
C GLN A 58 16.93 15.43 2.81
N ASP A 59 16.88 14.39 1.95
CA ASP A 59 17.22 14.54 0.54
C ASP A 59 16.26 15.49 -0.17
N ILE A 60 14.96 15.44 0.11
CA ILE A 60 13.97 16.37 -0.45
C ILE A 60 14.29 17.82 -0.06
N LYS A 61 14.70 18.07 1.19
CA LYS A 61 15.10 19.42 1.61
C LYS A 61 16.33 19.93 0.85
N LYS A 62 17.29 19.03 0.52
CA LYS A 62 18.48 19.39 -0.25
C LYS A 62 18.21 19.76 -1.70
N ILE A 63 17.04 19.40 -2.27
CA ILE A 63 16.64 19.82 -3.62
C ILE A 63 16.66 21.34 -3.75
N ASN A 64 16.42 22.09 -2.66
CA ASN A 64 16.50 23.53 -2.63
C ASN A 64 17.87 24.10 -3.06
N GLU A 65 18.94 23.33 -2.90
CA GLU A 65 20.30 23.74 -3.33
C GLU A 65 20.42 23.83 -4.86
N TYR A 66 19.46 23.24 -5.58
CA TYR A 66 19.44 23.18 -7.04
C TYR A 66 18.32 24.02 -7.67
N LYS A 67 17.63 24.91 -6.91
CA LYS A 67 16.46 25.67 -7.39
C LYS A 67 16.67 26.52 -8.67
N SER A 68 17.92 26.86 -8.99
CA SER A 68 18.27 27.59 -10.22
C SER A 68 18.51 26.68 -11.42
N LYS A 69 18.39 25.36 -11.25
CA LYS A 69 18.67 24.32 -12.21
C LYS A 69 17.39 23.68 -12.73
N LYS A 70 17.47 23.07 -13.93
CA LYS A 70 16.42 22.21 -14.46
C LYS A 70 16.46 20.85 -13.73
N ILE A 71 15.47 20.61 -12.88
CA ILE A 71 15.43 19.41 -12.01
C ILE A 71 14.40 18.42 -12.54
N CYS A 72 14.83 17.18 -12.77
CA CYS A 72 13.97 16.03 -12.97
C CYS A 72 14.07 15.07 -11.77
N ILE A 73 12.94 14.62 -11.26
CA ILE A 73 12.85 13.58 -10.24
C ILE A 73 12.16 12.37 -10.85
N LEU A 74 12.79 11.19 -10.78
CA LEU A 74 12.25 9.95 -11.31
C LEU A 74 11.59 9.15 -10.20
N ALA A 75 10.38 8.64 -10.49
CA ALA A 75 9.60 7.79 -9.60
C ALA A 75 9.02 6.61 -10.36
N SER A 76 8.71 5.49 -9.69
CA SER A 76 8.08 4.34 -10.34
C SER A 76 6.65 4.65 -10.78
N GLY A 77 6.29 4.34 -12.03
CA GLY A 77 4.94 4.40 -12.55
C GLY A 77 4.25 5.74 -12.31
N ASP A 78 3.16 5.75 -11.53
CA ASP A 78 2.52 7.00 -11.10
C ASP A 78 3.16 7.49 -9.79
N PRO A 79 3.82 8.67 -9.79
CA PRO A 79 4.48 9.20 -8.61
C PRO A 79 3.56 9.45 -7.41
N LEU A 80 2.25 9.61 -7.65
CA LEU A 80 1.26 9.83 -6.59
C LEU A 80 0.59 8.54 -6.10
N PHE A 81 0.81 7.43 -6.80
CA PHE A 81 0.30 6.14 -6.39
C PHE A 81 1.31 5.42 -5.47
N TYR A 82 1.21 5.64 -4.17
CA TYR A 82 2.13 5.11 -3.13
C TYR A 82 3.61 5.45 -3.37
N GLY A 83 3.88 6.46 -4.18
CA GLY A 83 5.22 6.89 -4.56
C GLY A 83 5.75 8.10 -3.79
N ILE A 84 6.94 8.55 -4.19
CA ILE A 84 7.66 9.69 -3.60
C ILE A 84 6.89 11.03 -3.73
N GLY A 85 5.94 11.11 -4.66
CA GLY A 85 5.23 12.34 -4.98
C GLY A 85 4.48 12.93 -3.79
N ARG A 86 3.88 12.09 -2.93
CA ARG A 86 3.24 12.55 -1.71
C ARG A 86 4.24 13.29 -0.80
N LEU A 87 5.40 12.69 -0.56
CA LEU A 87 6.42 13.27 0.32
C LEU A 87 7.00 14.55 -0.28
N LEU A 88 7.15 14.61 -1.61
CA LEU A 88 7.60 15.82 -2.30
C LEU A 88 6.58 16.96 -2.14
N LEU A 89 5.29 16.68 -2.30
CA LEU A 89 4.21 17.67 -2.19
C LEU A 89 3.91 18.11 -0.75
N GLU A 90 4.45 17.43 0.26
CA GLU A 90 4.47 17.91 1.64
C GLU A 90 5.48 19.07 1.83
N HIS A 91 6.46 19.23 0.92
CA HIS A 91 7.54 20.23 0.99
C HIS A 91 7.47 21.30 -0.10
N TYR A 92 6.89 20.97 -1.26
CA TYR A 92 6.76 21.86 -2.41
C TYR A 92 5.30 22.00 -2.81
N SER A 93 4.88 23.20 -3.17
CA SER A 93 3.52 23.42 -3.68
C SER A 93 3.37 22.87 -5.11
N ILE A 94 2.14 22.60 -5.53
CA ILE A 94 1.83 22.16 -6.91
C ILE A 94 2.19 23.24 -7.96
N SER A 95 2.36 24.49 -7.55
CA SER A 95 2.86 25.55 -8.42
C SER A 95 4.36 25.42 -8.72
N GLU A 96 5.13 24.75 -7.85
CA GLU A 96 6.57 24.51 -7.97
C GLU A 96 6.90 23.14 -8.59
N VAL A 97 5.94 22.21 -8.64
CA VAL A 97 6.12 20.85 -9.15
C VAL A 97 5.18 20.60 -10.33
N GLU A 98 5.69 19.97 -11.38
CA GLU A 98 4.88 19.40 -12.45
C GLU A 98 4.99 17.89 -12.39
N VAL A 99 3.86 17.21 -12.11
CA VAL A 99 3.81 15.75 -12.05
C VAL A 99 3.44 15.20 -13.42
N ILE A 100 4.27 14.31 -13.94
CA ILE A 100 4.08 13.65 -15.24
C ILE A 100 4.02 12.14 -14.96
N PRO A 101 2.83 11.55 -14.78
CA PRO A 101 2.70 10.14 -14.44
C PRO A 101 2.90 9.23 -15.65
N SER A 102 3.37 8.02 -15.37
CA SER A 102 3.21 6.84 -16.21
C SER A 102 2.16 5.90 -15.61
N PRO A 103 1.69 4.87 -16.33
CA PRO A 103 0.76 3.91 -15.76
C PRO A 103 1.29 3.31 -14.45
N SER A 104 0.43 3.26 -13.41
CA SER A 104 0.78 2.57 -12.17
C SER A 104 0.83 1.05 -12.37
N SER A 105 1.52 0.33 -11.47
CA SER A 105 1.49 -1.14 -11.46
C SER A 105 0.06 -1.68 -11.38
N LEU A 106 -0.82 -1.05 -10.59
CA LEU A 106 -2.24 -1.42 -10.54
C LEU A 106 -2.90 -1.31 -11.92
N SER A 107 -2.69 -0.20 -12.63
CA SER A 107 -3.26 0.00 -13.98
C SER A 107 -2.79 -1.06 -14.97
N LEU A 108 -1.49 -1.36 -14.95
CA LEU A 108 -0.89 -2.38 -15.81
C LEU A 108 -1.41 -3.78 -15.48
N CYS A 109 -1.42 -4.15 -14.19
CA CYS A 109 -1.92 -5.45 -13.74
C CYS A 109 -3.39 -5.65 -14.13
N CYS A 110 -4.23 -4.65 -13.87
CA CYS A 110 -5.65 -4.70 -14.24
C CYS A 110 -5.85 -4.86 -15.76
N ALA A 111 -5.04 -4.16 -16.56
CA ALA A 111 -5.09 -4.27 -18.02
C ALA A 111 -4.70 -5.67 -18.50
N ARG A 112 -3.77 -6.37 -17.84
CA ARG A 112 -3.34 -7.73 -18.22
C ARG A 112 -4.40 -8.79 -17.94
N ILE A 113 -5.23 -8.61 -16.92
CA ILE A 113 -6.22 -9.62 -16.50
C ILE A 113 -7.66 -9.18 -16.77
N GLY A 114 -7.89 -7.99 -17.33
CA GLY A 114 -9.21 -7.49 -17.70
C GLY A 114 -10.08 -7.07 -16.52
N TYR A 115 -9.49 -6.59 -15.42
CA TYR A 115 -10.24 -6.16 -14.24
C TYR A 115 -10.41 -4.65 -14.18
N ASN A 116 -11.53 -4.23 -13.58
CA ASN A 116 -11.80 -2.81 -13.36
C ASN A 116 -11.14 -2.38 -12.03
N ILE A 117 -10.35 -1.31 -12.08
CA ILE A 117 -9.64 -0.75 -10.91
C ILE A 117 -10.59 -0.41 -9.77
N LYS A 118 -11.80 0.08 -10.06
CA LYS A 118 -12.78 0.46 -9.03
C LYS A 118 -13.27 -0.69 -8.15
N ASP A 119 -13.13 -1.93 -8.62
CA ASP A 119 -13.60 -3.14 -7.94
C ASP A 119 -12.48 -3.80 -7.11
N ILE A 120 -11.37 -3.08 -6.87
CA ILE A 120 -10.16 -3.60 -6.24
C ILE A 120 -9.76 -2.72 -5.06
N GLU A 121 -9.63 -3.34 -3.89
CA GLU A 121 -8.99 -2.71 -2.72
C GLU A 121 -7.47 -2.72 -2.89
N VAL A 122 -6.82 -1.60 -2.55
CA VAL A 122 -5.38 -1.46 -2.71
C VAL A 122 -4.69 -1.40 -1.36
N VAL A 123 -3.70 -2.26 -1.18
CA VAL A 123 -2.87 -2.36 0.04
C VAL A 123 -1.40 -2.26 -0.35
N SER A 124 -0.67 -1.37 0.31
CA SER A 124 0.79 -1.32 0.19
C SER A 124 1.42 -1.94 1.43
N LEU A 125 2.25 -2.95 1.24
CA LEU A 125 3.08 -3.55 2.29
C LEU A 125 4.49 -2.96 2.28
N HIS A 126 4.80 -2.06 1.34
CA HIS A 126 6.09 -1.40 1.29
C HIS A 126 6.23 -0.40 2.44
N GLY A 127 7.15 -0.70 3.37
CA GLY A 127 7.38 0.12 4.57
C GLY A 127 6.23 0.14 5.59
N ARG A 128 5.39 -0.91 5.61
CA ARG A 128 4.27 -1.10 6.53
C ARG A 128 4.28 -2.49 7.13
N GLU A 129 3.50 -2.67 8.21
CA GLU A 129 3.32 -3.98 8.83
C GLU A 129 2.57 -4.92 7.89
N PHE A 130 3.03 -6.17 7.84
CA PHE A 130 2.44 -7.18 6.96
C PHE A 130 0.98 -7.46 7.33
N ASP A 131 0.67 -7.44 8.62
CA ASP A 131 -0.67 -7.78 9.12
C ASP A 131 -1.75 -6.76 8.76
N ASP A 132 -1.36 -5.59 8.25
CA ASP A 132 -2.30 -4.59 7.72
C ASP A 132 -3.20 -5.15 6.60
N ILE A 133 -2.79 -6.23 5.92
CA ILE A 133 -3.57 -6.89 4.87
C ILE A 133 -4.78 -7.63 5.42
N ILE A 134 -4.73 -8.15 6.66
CA ILE A 134 -5.74 -9.07 7.23
C ILE A 134 -7.15 -8.48 7.16
N LYS A 135 -7.30 -7.21 7.46
CA LYS A 135 -8.61 -6.51 7.43
C LYS A 135 -9.25 -6.44 6.05
N TYR A 136 -8.48 -6.61 4.98
CA TYR A 136 -8.97 -6.60 3.61
C TYR A 136 -9.33 -8.00 3.10
N ILE A 137 -8.87 -9.07 3.79
CA ILE A 137 -9.21 -10.46 3.45
C ILE A 137 -10.65 -10.71 3.91
N GLN A 138 -11.59 -10.50 2.98
CA GLN A 138 -13.03 -10.64 3.18
C GLN A 138 -13.60 -11.50 2.06
N PRO A 139 -14.69 -12.25 2.29
CA PRO A 139 -15.37 -13.02 1.25
C PRO A 139 -15.67 -12.18 0.01
N ASN A 140 -15.32 -12.69 -1.17
CA ASN A 140 -15.52 -12.07 -2.49
C ASN A 140 -14.76 -10.74 -2.72
N ASN A 141 -13.84 -10.36 -1.83
CA ASN A 141 -13.05 -9.17 -2.04
C ASN A 141 -11.92 -9.40 -3.04
N ARG A 142 -11.50 -8.35 -3.74
CA ARG A 142 -10.32 -8.31 -4.60
C ARG A 142 -9.32 -7.34 -4.02
N ILE A 143 -8.11 -7.81 -3.78
CA ILE A 143 -7.06 -7.04 -3.12
C ILE A 143 -5.84 -6.97 -4.03
N PHE A 144 -5.45 -5.75 -4.39
CA PHE A 144 -4.17 -5.52 -5.03
C PHE A 144 -3.13 -5.14 -3.99
N VAL A 145 -2.03 -5.89 -3.94
CA VAL A 145 -0.95 -5.73 -2.97
C VAL A 145 0.29 -5.22 -3.67
N LEU A 146 0.77 -4.07 -3.23
CA LEU A 146 2.13 -3.61 -3.52
C LEU A 146 3.07 -4.31 -2.55
N SER A 147 3.85 -5.24 -3.06
CA SER A 147 4.75 -6.09 -2.29
C SER A 147 5.90 -5.33 -1.67
N HIS A 148 6.41 -5.84 -0.55
CA HIS A 148 7.63 -5.33 0.05
C HIS A 148 8.87 -5.86 -0.71
N ASP A 149 8.90 -7.16 -0.99
CA ASP A 149 10.00 -7.87 -1.66
C ASP A 149 9.53 -9.23 -2.23
N LYS A 150 10.48 -10.02 -2.70
CA LYS A 150 10.27 -11.38 -3.23
C LYS A 150 9.68 -12.39 -2.25
N SER A 151 9.71 -12.13 -0.94
CA SER A 151 9.13 -13.02 0.07
C SER A 151 7.62 -12.83 0.24
N THR A 152 7.11 -11.66 -0.20
CA THR A 152 5.72 -11.27 0.01
C THR A 152 4.70 -12.27 -0.58
N PRO A 153 4.87 -12.82 -1.81
CA PRO A 153 3.92 -13.79 -2.35
C PRO A 153 3.79 -15.04 -1.47
N SER A 154 4.91 -15.61 -1.03
CA SER A 154 4.90 -16.81 -0.16
C SER A 154 4.23 -16.54 1.19
N ARG A 155 4.50 -15.39 1.80
CA ARG A 155 3.87 -14.98 3.08
C ARG A 155 2.37 -14.78 2.93
N ILE A 156 1.90 -14.23 1.81
CA ILE A 156 0.46 -14.08 1.53
C ILE A 156 -0.20 -15.46 1.37
N ILE A 157 0.43 -16.38 0.67
CA ILE A 157 -0.08 -17.74 0.52
C ILE A 157 -0.20 -18.43 1.88
N GLU A 158 0.82 -18.33 2.73
CA GLU A 158 0.81 -18.87 4.09
C GLU A 158 -0.32 -18.26 4.93
N LEU A 159 -0.49 -16.94 4.89
CA LEU A 159 -1.57 -16.22 5.58
C LEU A 159 -2.95 -16.69 5.12
N LEU A 160 -3.17 -16.77 3.80
CA LEU A 160 -4.46 -17.20 3.24
C LEU A 160 -4.78 -18.66 3.61
N ASN A 161 -3.78 -19.55 3.64
CA ASN A 161 -3.95 -20.92 4.15
C ASN A 161 -4.31 -20.91 5.64
N THR A 162 -3.62 -20.12 6.46
CA THR A 162 -3.91 -19.99 7.90
C THR A 162 -5.34 -19.49 8.14
N LEU A 163 -5.80 -18.55 7.31
CA LEU A 163 -7.16 -18.01 7.38
C LEU A 163 -8.20 -18.88 6.66
N ARG A 164 -7.81 -20.02 6.11
CA ARG A 164 -8.67 -20.96 5.37
C ARG A 164 -9.37 -20.33 4.16
N PHE A 165 -8.59 -19.57 3.39
CA PHE A 165 -8.94 -19.01 2.09
C PHE A 165 -8.19 -19.73 0.95
N GLU A 166 -7.97 -21.02 1.10
CA GLU A 166 -7.17 -21.87 0.20
C GLU A 166 -7.73 -21.98 -1.22
N ASP A 167 -9.02 -21.70 -1.41
CA ASP A 167 -9.66 -21.68 -2.73
C ASP A 167 -9.44 -20.37 -3.50
N SER A 168 -8.83 -19.37 -2.86
CA SER A 168 -8.57 -18.05 -3.45
C SER A 168 -7.60 -18.16 -4.63
N ASN A 169 -7.81 -17.27 -5.62
CA ASN A 169 -6.91 -17.13 -6.75
C ASN A 169 -5.88 -16.03 -6.48
N LEU A 170 -4.66 -16.28 -6.90
CA LEU A 170 -3.56 -15.31 -6.87
C LEU A 170 -3.07 -15.06 -8.30
N TYR A 171 -2.89 -13.79 -8.62
CA TYR A 171 -2.17 -13.34 -9.79
C TYR A 171 -0.92 -12.62 -9.29
N ILE A 172 0.25 -13.18 -9.56
CA ILE A 172 1.54 -12.60 -9.18
C ILE A 172 2.15 -11.98 -10.43
N PHE A 173 2.37 -10.69 -10.39
CA PHE A 173 2.92 -9.91 -11.48
C PHE A 173 4.35 -9.52 -11.13
N GLU A 174 5.30 -9.92 -11.93
CA GLU A 174 6.72 -9.63 -11.75
C GLU A 174 7.20 -8.74 -12.88
N ASN A 175 7.98 -7.72 -12.58
CA ASN A 175 8.57 -6.78 -13.53
C ASN A 175 7.55 -6.23 -14.55
N ILE A 176 6.33 -5.92 -14.08
CA ILE A 176 5.20 -5.54 -14.94
C ILE A 176 5.52 -4.30 -15.78
N GLY A 177 5.28 -4.41 -17.08
CA GLY A 177 5.59 -3.38 -18.08
C GLY A 177 7.01 -3.45 -18.64
N GLY A 178 7.91 -4.28 -18.09
CA GLY A 178 9.27 -4.46 -18.56
C GLY A 178 9.49 -5.66 -19.47
N GLU A 179 10.71 -5.83 -19.98
CA GLU A 179 11.07 -6.96 -20.85
C GLU A 179 10.97 -8.33 -20.15
N ASN A 180 11.15 -8.34 -18.83
CA ASN A 180 11.07 -9.55 -17.99
C ASN A 180 9.70 -9.71 -17.32
N GLU A 181 8.65 -9.12 -17.88
CA GLU A 181 7.29 -9.23 -17.37
C GLU A 181 6.86 -10.71 -17.30
N THR A 182 6.45 -11.13 -16.11
CA THR A 182 5.91 -12.47 -15.89
C THR A 182 4.62 -12.38 -15.09
N ILE A 183 3.64 -13.19 -15.45
CA ILE A 183 2.36 -13.27 -14.75
C ILE A 183 2.10 -14.72 -14.39
N THR A 184 2.11 -15.00 -13.10
CA THR A 184 1.78 -16.33 -12.56
C THR A 184 0.37 -16.30 -12.00
N LYS A 185 -0.52 -17.16 -12.52
CA LYS A 185 -1.83 -17.41 -11.93
C LYS A 185 -1.82 -18.74 -11.23
N LYS A 186 -2.23 -18.77 -9.96
CA LYS A 186 -2.33 -19.99 -9.17
C LYS A 186 -3.41 -19.88 -8.11
N ARG A 187 -3.82 -21.05 -7.57
CA ARG A 187 -4.63 -21.11 -6.34
C ARG A 187 -3.73 -21.15 -5.11
N VAL A 188 -4.27 -20.72 -3.98
CA VAL A 188 -3.55 -20.70 -2.69
C VAL A 188 -3.15 -22.12 -2.26
N ASN A 189 -4.00 -23.13 -2.52
CA ASN A 189 -3.73 -24.55 -2.18
C ASN A 189 -2.70 -25.24 -3.09
N GLU A 190 -2.24 -24.59 -4.15
CA GLU A 190 -1.19 -25.14 -5.01
C GLU A 190 0.20 -24.94 -4.40
N PRO A 191 1.12 -25.90 -4.55
CA PRO A 191 2.45 -25.82 -3.95
C PRO A 191 3.22 -24.61 -4.51
N VAL A 192 4.01 -23.97 -3.63
CA VAL A 192 4.89 -22.86 -4.00
C VAL A 192 6.28 -23.43 -4.29
N ASN A 193 6.61 -23.57 -5.56
CA ASN A 193 7.92 -24.03 -6.02
C ASN A 193 8.73 -22.91 -6.69
N GLU A 194 8.11 -21.76 -6.90
CA GLU A 194 8.68 -20.63 -7.63
C GLU A 194 9.51 -19.73 -6.72
N LYS A 195 10.53 -19.12 -7.31
CA LYS A 195 11.26 -17.99 -6.73
C LYS A 195 10.75 -16.72 -7.40
N PHE A 196 10.29 -15.77 -6.61
CA PHE A 196 9.74 -14.52 -7.12
C PHE A 196 10.80 -13.43 -7.23
N SER A 197 10.57 -12.48 -8.14
CA SER A 197 11.36 -11.25 -8.27
C SER A 197 11.08 -10.30 -7.09
N ASP A 198 12.06 -9.47 -6.73
CA ASP A 198 11.86 -8.40 -5.74
C ASP A 198 10.83 -7.35 -6.23
N LEU A 199 10.79 -7.09 -7.54
CA LEU A 199 9.81 -6.20 -8.14
C LEU A 199 8.54 -6.98 -8.51
N ASN A 200 7.63 -7.10 -7.56
CA ASN A 200 6.38 -7.81 -7.78
C ASN A 200 5.17 -7.07 -7.16
N SER A 201 3.99 -7.43 -7.66
CA SER A 201 2.69 -7.05 -7.12
C SER A 201 1.76 -8.25 -7.19
N ILE A 202 0.76 -8.32 -6.34
CA ILE A 202 -0.13 -9.47 -6.24
C ILE A 202 -1.57 -9.00 -6.30
N LEU A 203 -2.41 -9.68 -7.08
CA LEU A 203 -3.84 -9.53 -6.96
C LEU A 203 -4.42 -10.82 -6.39
N ILE A 204 -5.23 -10.68 -5.36
CA ILE A 204 -5.91 -11.76 -4.64
C ILE A 204 -7.40 -11.67 -4.93
N GLU A 205 -7.99 -12.74 -5.41
CA GLU A 205 -9.45 -12.92 -5.38
C GLU A 205 -9.80 -13.80 -4.19
N CYS A 206 -10.35 -13.20 -3.15
CA CYS A 206 -10.68 -13.88 -1.90
C CYS A 206 -11.91 -14.77 -2.09
N ILE A 207 -11.72 -16.08 -2.12
CA ILE A 207 -12.79 -17.08 -2.18
C ILE A 207 -12.85 -17.78 -0.83
N SER A 208 -13.92 -17.51 -0.09
CA SER A 208 -14.17 -18.11 1.22
C SER A 208 -14.94 -19.41 1.10
N ASN A 209 -14.76 -20.28 2.09
CA ASN A 209 -15.60 -21.44 2.36
C ASN A 209 -16.23 -21.31 3.76
N LYS A 210 -16.96 -22.33 4.22
CA LYS A 210 -17.65 -22.32 5.53
C LYS A 210 -16.71 -22.23 6.74
N ASP A 211 -15.45 -22.61 6.57
CA ASP A 211 -14.44 -22.66 7.62
C ASP A 211 -13.47 -21.47 7.57
N SER A 212 -13.64 -20.55 6.59
CA SER A 212 -12.77 -19.39 6.42
C SER A 212 -12.86 -18.43 7.61
N ILE A 213 -11.70 -17.98 8.07
CA ILE A 213 -11.55 -17.04 9.17
C ILE A 213 -11.36 -15.64 8.61
N TYR A 214 -12.26 -14.72 8.95
CA TYR A 214 -12.14 -13.33 8.57
C TYR A 214 -12.77 -12.42 9.63
N TYR A 215 -12.33 -11.19 9.66
CA TYR A 215 -12.80 -10.20 10.63
C TYR A 215 -13.74 -9.21 9.94
N PRO A 216 -15.05 -9.34 10.13
CA PRO A 216 -16.03 -8.51 9.42
C PRO A 216 -15.82 -7.01 9.69
N ASN A 217 -16.13 -6.18 8.69
CA ASN A 217 -16.02 -4.72 8.78
C ASN A 217 -17.29 -4.05 9.29
N PHE A 218 -18.20 -4.81 9.88
CA PHE A 218 -19.42 -4.30 10.53
C PHE A 218 -19.32 -4.44 12.06
N THR A 219 -20.21 -3.76 12.78
CA THR A 219 -20.30 -3.80 14.23
C THR A 219 -21.14 -4.99 14.71
N GLY A 220 -20.96 -5.39 15.98
CA GLY A 220 -21.68 -6.52 16.57
C GLY A 220 -21.00 -7.86 16.28
N ILE A 221 -19.68 -7.88 16.22
CA ILE A 221 -18.88 -9.12 16.12
C ILE A 221 -19.23 -10.04 17.30
N ALA A 222 -19.33 -11.34 17.03
CA ALA A 222 -19.71 -12.30 18.07
C ALA A 222 -18.74 -12.24 19.27
N ASP A 223 -19.27 -12.33 20.49
CA ASP A 223 -18.50 -12.19 21.74
C ASP A 223 -17.36 -13.23 21.85
N LYS A 224 -17.54 -14.42 21.26
CA LYS A 224 -16.53 -15.49 21.24
C LYS A 224 -15.27 -15.17 20.43
N GLU A 225 -15.30 -14.14 19.58
CA GLU A 225 -14.15 -13.70 18.79
C GLU A 225 -13.20 -12.77 19.58
N PHE A 226 -13.57 -12.44 20.83
CA PHE A 226 -12.76 -11.63 21.73
C PHE A 226 -12.27 -12.44 22.91
N GLU A 227 -10.99 -12.31 23.22
CA GLU A 227 -10.48 -12.78 24.51
C GLU A 227 -11.09 -11.97 25.65
N ASN A 228 -11.68 -12.64 26.64
CA ASN A 228 -12.34 -11.97 27.77
C ASN A 228 -12.45 -12.89 29.00
N ASP A 229 -12.71 -12.33 30.17
CA ASP A 229 -12.92 -13.05 31.44
C ASP A 229 -14.40 -13.27 31.77
N GLY A 230 -15.30 -13.22 30.79
CA GLY A 230 -16.75 -13.29 30.95
C GLY A 230 -17.41 -11.90 31.09
N GLN A 231 -16.63 -10.86 31.28
CA GLN A 231 -17.11 -9.49 31.29
C GLN A 231 -16.77 -8.80 29.95
N ILE A 232 -17.69 -8.87 29.02
CA ILE A 232 -17.63 -8.21 27.73
C ILE A 232 -18.96 -7.52 27.45
N THR A 233 -18.94 -6.32 26.87
CA THR A 233 -20.12 -5.68 26.34
C THR A 233 -20.69 -6.55 25.21
N LYS A 234 -21.94 -6.98 25.33
CA LYS A 234 -22.57 -7.90 24.38
C LYS A 234 -22.64 -7.31 22.98
N SER A 235 -22.57 -8.18 21.97
CA SER A 235 -22.48 -7.79 20.56
C SER A 235 -23.53 -6.78 20.13
N GLU A 236 -24.79 -6.96 20.56
CA GLU A 236 -25.91 -6.07 20.24
C GLU A 236 -25.71 -4.69 20.89
N ILE A 237 -25.25 -4.66 22.15
CA ILE A 237 -24.98 -3.41 22.87
C ILE A 237 -23.77 -2.70 22.28
N ARG A 238 -22.73 -3.45 21.86
CA ARG A 238 -21.58 -2.86 21.16
C ARG A 238 -22.00 -2.19 19.86
N ALA A 239 -22.80 -2.87 19.05
CA ALA A 239 -23.29 -2.31 17.79
C ALA A 239 -24.04 -0.98 18.00
N ILE A 240 -24.93 -0.94 18.99
CA ILE A 240 -25.67 0.28 19.35
C ILE A 240 -24.72 1.36 19.86
N THR A 241 -23.79 1.02 20.75
CA THR A 241 -22.82 1.95 21.32
C THR A 241 -21.97 2.60 20.24
N ILE A 242 -21.44 1.80 19.32
CA ILE A 242 -20.59 2.30 18.21
C ILE A 242 -21.40 3.19 17.27
N SER A 243 -22.65 2.82 16.98
CA SER A 243 -23.55 3.66 16.19
C SER A 243 -23.81 5.03 16.84
N GLN A 244 -23.93 5.08 18.17
CA GLN A 244 -24.11 6.33 18.90
C GLN A 244 -22.84 7.17 19.04
N LEU A 245 -21.65 6.52 18.97
CA LEU A 245 -20.36 7.20 18.99
C LEU A 245 -20.02 7.86 17.65
N GLU A 246 -20.77 7.55 16.59
CA GLU A 246 -20.61 8.14 15.24
C GLU A 246 -19.15 8.23 14.80
N PRO A 247 -18.42 7.10 14.66
CA PRO A 247 -17.02 7.12 14.29
C PRO A 247 -16.82 7.81 12.94
N MET A 248 -15.86 8.72 12.88
CA MET A 248 -15.49 9.45 11.66
C MET A 248 -14.02 9.25 11.34
N GLU A 249 -13.64 9.49 10.09
CA GLU A 249 -12.23 9.45 9.69
C GLU A 249 -11.40 10.44 10.50
N LYS A 250 -10.22 10.02 10.97
CA LYS A 250 -9.30 10.77 11.84
C LYS A 250 -9.83 11.10 13.23
N SER A 251 -10.93 10.46 13.65
CA SER A 251 -11.45 10.60 15.02
C SER A 251 -10.49 9.98 16.05
N ILE A 252 -10.58 10.49 17.28
CA ILE A 252 -9.86 9.98 18.45
C ILE A 252 -10.89 9.42 19.41
N LEU A 253 -10.76 8.14 19.79
CA LEU A 253 -11.57 7.49 20.82
C LEU A 253 -10.78 7.42 22.13
N TRP A 254 -11.43 7.83 23.22
CA TRP A 254 -10.99 7.51 24.58
C TRP A 254 -11.95 6.48 25.18
N ASP A 255 -11.45 5.27 25.45
CA ASP A 255 -12.20 4.17 26.04
C ASP A 255 -11.75 4.00 27.50
N ILE A 256 -12.55 4.54 28.41
CA ILE A 256 -12.25 4.54 29.85
C ILE A 256 -12.96 3.36 30.52
N GLY A 257 -12.18 2.39 31.01
CA GLY A 257 -12.66 1.10 31.49
C GLY A 257 -12.85 0.11 30.35
N GLY A 258 -11.90 0.06 29.41
CA GLY A 258 -12.02 -0.65 28.13
C GLY A 258 -12.26 -2.16 28.22
N GLY A 259 -12.09 -2.77 29.40
CA GLY A 259 -12.34 -4.20 29.61
C GLY A 259 -11.48 -5.08 28.70
N SER A 260 -12.13 -5.80 27.77
CA SER A 260 -11.47 -6.60 26.73
C SER A 260 -11.14 -5.81 25.46
N GLY A 261 -11.34 -4.50 25.45
CA GLY A 261 -11.12 -3.66 24.28
C GLY A 261 -12.15 -3.81 23.15
N SER A 262 -13.21 -4.59 23.36
CA SER A 262 -14.12 -4.99 22.29
C SER A 262 -14.81 -3.83 21.58
N ILE A 263 -15.21 -2.75 22.29
CA ILE A 263 -15.77 -1.53 21.70
C ILE A 263 -14.70 -0.82 20.86
N SER A 264 -13.53 -0.63 21.42
CA SER A 264 -12.41 0.03 20.78
C SER A 264 -11.97 -0.68 19.50
N ILE A 265 -11.85 -2.01 19.54
CA ILE A 265 -11.49 -2.83 18.39
C ILE A 265 -12.52 -2.70 17.27
N GLU A 266 -13.81 -2.85 17.55
CA GLU A 266 -14.84 -2.70 16.53
C GLU A 266 -14.93 -1.26 16.00
N TRP A 267 -14.81 -0.27 16.88
CA TRP A 267 -14.82 1.14 16.48
C TRP A 267 -13.66 1.47 15.51
N SER A 268 -12.45 0.93 15.76
CA SER A 268 -11.27 1.16 14.91
C SER A 268 -11.42 0.61 13.50
N LYS A 269 -12.31 -0.36 13.30
CA LYS A 269 -12.50 -1.03 12.01
C LYS A 269 -13.40 -0.25 11.05
N ILE A 270 -14.16 0.73 11.53
CA ILE A 270 -15.12 1.48 10.71
C ILE A 270 -14.43 2.46 9.79
N HIS A 271 -13.44 3.18 10.30
CA HIS A 271 -12.70 4.16 9.50
C HIS A 271 -11.18 3.98 9.59
N LYS A 272 -10.52 4.29 8.49
CA LYS A 272 -9.05 4.34 8.41
C LYS A 272 -8.54 5.60 9.16
N ASN A 273 -7.31 5.55 9.65
CA ASN A 273 -6.64 6.69 10.31
C ASN A 273 -7.31 7.17 11.62
N THR A 274 -7.95 6.27 12.35
CA THR A 274 -8.46 6.55 13.69
C THR A 274 -7.36 6.33 14.75
N THR A 275 -7.47 7.03 15.87
CA THR A 275 -6.58 6.85 17.03
C THR A 275 -7.39 6.43 18.23
N ILE A 276 -6.91 5.45 18.99
CA ILE A 276 -7.60 4.94 20.16
C ILE A 276 -6.67 4.99 21.35
N SER A 277 -7.21 5.43 22.48
CA SER A 277 -6.56 5.38 23.79
C SER A 277 -7.46 4.61 24.76
N ILE A 278 -7.00 3.43 25.20
CA ILE A 278 -7.76 2.57 26.11
C ILE A 278 -7.15 2.68 27.50
N VAL A 279 -7.99 2.88 28.51
CA VAL A 279 -7.61 2.91 29.91
C VAL A 279 -8.32 1.77 30.64
N GLU A 280 -7.59 0.81 31.16
CA GLU A 280 -8.10 -0.33 31.92
C GLU A 280 -7.32 -0.48 33.22
N LYS A 281 -8.02 -0.68 34.35
CA LYS A 281 -7.42 -0.85 35.68
C LYS A 281 -6.96 -2.29 35.92
N ASN A 282 -7.68 -3.26 35.38
CA ASN A 282 -7.41 -4.67 35.60
C ASN A 282 -6.25 -5.15 34.69
N LYS A 283 -5.11 -5.46 35.30
CA LYS A 283 -3.92 -5.92 34.58
C LYS A 283 -4.14 -7.18 33.73
N LYS A 284 -5.05 -8.08 34.13
CA LYS A 284 -5.38 -9.27 33.32
C LYS A 284 -6.14 -8.89 32.07
N ARG A 285 -7.05 -7.90 32.14
CA ARG A 285 -7.85 -7.46 30.99
C ARG A 285 -7.03 -6.66 29.98
N ILE A 286 -6.00 -5.93 30.45
CA ILE A 286 -5.05 -5.27 29.55
C ILE A 286 -4.38 -6.28 28.58
N GLN A 287 -4.26 -7.54 28.98
CA GLN A 287 -3.65 -8.58 28.15
C GLN A 287 -4.59 -9.08 27.02
N PHE A 288 -5.88 -8.75 27.09
CA PHE A 288 -6.86 -9.07 26.02
C PHE A 288 -6.91 -8.00 24.92
N ILE A 289 -6.31 -6.84 25.17
CA ILE A 289 -6.30 -5.67 24.28
C ILE A 289 -5.05 -5.69 23.39
#